data_20e70d1acfd4b66af5a895d336c3d83d
#
_entry.id   20e70d1acfd4b66af5a895d336c3d83d
#
_cell.length_a   1.000
_cell.length_b   1.000
_cell.length_c   1.000
_cell.angle_alpha   90.00
_cell.angle_beta   90.00
_cell.angle_gamma   90.00
#
_symmetry.space_group_name_H-M   'P 1'
#
loop_
_entity.id
_entity.type
_entity.pdbx_description
1 polymer ?
#
loop_
_entity_poly.entity_id
_entity_poly.type
_entity_poly.pdbx_seq_one_letter_code
_entity_poly.pdbx_strand_id
1 'polypeptide(L)'
;MDNKYTAKEFCEKYTATNVEQVKQSYIEKAMNPHYVSYEMKIAICQKIIENSYYKKINNESKRLHINSPAQYMLYCLNLVNQYTNIKIDFSNTLEEFNLLNKNGLIDVILNHIPERELKEFRMILDMIENDILQNEYEIHAFISNQVERFGELTGFVLKPIIEQLNRTLENMDEKTIDKIIDKLKVSGIKSKLNIVK
;
A
#
# COMPACT_ATOMS: atom_id res chain seq x y z
N MET A 1 21.59 15.66 21.09
CA MET A 1 20.54 16.01 20.10
C MET A 1 21.21 15.95 18.73
N ASP A 2 21.00 14.89 18.00
CA ASP A 2 21.60 14.74 16.68
C ASP A 2 20.92 15.71 15.73
N ASN A 3 21.70 16.63 15.18
CA ASN A 3 21.21 17.59 14.19
C ASN A 3 20.77 16.80 12.96
N LYS A 4 19.48 16.67 12.76
CA LYS A 4 18.93 16.09 11.54
C LYS A 4 19.08 17.10 10.40
N TYR A 5 19.71 16.67 9.31
CA TYR A 5 19.78 17.43 8.07
C TYR A 5 18.43 17.34 7.34
N THR A 6 18.02 18.41 6.66
CA THR A 6 17.02 18.28 5.59
C THR A 6 17.64 17.57 4.39
N ALA A 7 16.83 16.93 3.56
CA ALA A 7 17.36 16.29 2.34
C ALA A 7 18.10 17.28 1.44
N LYS A 8 17.63 18.54 1.37
CA LYS A 8 18.27 19.61 0.62
C LYS A 8 19.67 19.92 1.16
N GLU A 9 19.78 20.18 2.45
CA GLU A 9 21.08 20.50 3.09
C GLU A 9 22.08 19.35 2.95
N PHE A 10 21.60 18.11 3.03
CA PHE A 10 22.42 16.93 2.85
C PHE A 10 22.92 16.82 1.40
N CYS A 11 22.02 16.95 0.43
CA CYS A 11 22.38 16.93 -1.00
C CYS A 11 23.38 18.02 -1.35
N GLU A 12 23.19 19.25 -0.88
CA GLU A 12 24.12 20.36 -1.11
C GLU A 12 25.52 20.04 -0.59
N LYS A 13 25.64 19.51 0.62
CA LYS A 13 26.95 19.10 1.18
C LYS A 13 27.59 17.94 0.42
N TYR A 14 26.78 16.93 0.05
CA TYR A 14 27.26 15.75 -0.67
C TYR A 14 27.77 16.10 -2.08
N THR A 15 27.09 17.02 -2.76
CA THR A 15 27.46 17.45 -4.13
C THR A 15 28.53 18.54 -4.17
N ALA A 16 28.79 19.21 -3.05
CA ALA A 16 29.84 20.23 -2.96
C ALA A 16 31.26 19.67 -3.11
N THR A 17 31.43 18.35 -3.03
CA THR A 17 32.72 17.69 -3.18
C THR A 17 32.67 16.63 -4.29
N ASN A 18 33.77 16.50 -5.03
CA ASN A 18 33.98 15.41 -5.99
C ASN A 18 34.90 14.31 -5.43
N VAL A 19 35.40 14.47 -4.21
CA VAL A 19 36.29 13.51 -3.56
C VAL A 19 35.48 12.37 -2.96
N GLU A 20 35.61 11.18 -3.52
CA GLU A 20 34.81 10.00 -3.13
C GLU A 20 34.94 9.64 -1.64
N GLN A 21 36.13 9.74 -1.07
CA GLN A 21 36.36 9.51 0.35
C GLN A 21 35.57 10.47 1.26
N VAL A 22 35.42 11.73 0.83
CA VAL A 22 34.65 12.75 1.56
C VAL A 22 33.17 12.44 1.46
N LYS A 23 32.68 12.05 0.27
CA LYS A 23 31.29 11.63 0.05
C LYS A 23 30.95 10.42 0.94
N GLN A 24 31.82 9.41 0.94
CA GLN A 24 31.66 8.23 1.80
C GLN A 24 31.57 8.62 3.29
N SER A 25 32.43 9.52 3.75
CA SER A 25 32.39 10.04 5.14
C SER A 25 31.07 10.76 5.46
N TYR A 26 30.47 11.48 4.49
CA TYR A 26 29.14 12.09 4.70
C TYR A 26 28.05 11.05 4.85
N ILE A 27 28.07 9.99 4.01
CA ILE A 27 27.10 8.89 4.11
C ILE A 27 27.25 8.19 5.48
N GLU A 28 28.44 7.79 5.86
CA GLU A 28 28.69 7.10 7.15
C GLU A 28 28.20 7.93 8.34
N LYS A 29 28.40 9.24 8.32
CA LYS A 29 27.91 10.14 9.37
C LYS A 29 26.39 10.33 9.34
N ALA A 30 25.78 10.24 8.16
CA ALA A 30 24.34 10.34 8.02
C ALA A 30 23.63 9.05 8.40
N MET A 31 24.27 7.90 8.18
CA MET A 31 23.68 6.60 8.54
C MET A 31 23.53 6.46 10.05
N ASN A 32 22.37 5.97 10.44
CA ASN A 32 22.05 5.58 11.81
C ASN A 32 21.47 4.15 11.79
N PRO A 33 22.29 3.14 11.46
CA PRO A 33 21.81 1.78 11.37
C PRO A 33 21.45 1.24 12.77
N HIS A 34 20.17 0.94 12.95
CA HIS A 34 19.65 0.34 14.16
C HIS A 34 18.59 -0.69 13.80
N TYR A 35 18.26 -1.56 14.73
CA TYR A 35 17.13 -2.46 14.57
C TYR A 35 15.81 -1.67 14.71
N VAL A 36 14.97 -1.74 13.68
CA VAL A 36 13.60 -1.22 13.76
C VAL A 36 12.69 -2.32 14.26
N SER A 37 11.90 -2.05 15.30
CA SER A 37 11.00 -3.05 15.86
C SER A 37 9.97 -3.52 14.83
N TYR A 38 9.51 -4.77 14.95
CA TYR A 38 8.57 -5.36 14.00
C TYR A 38 7.27 -4.55 13.91
N GLU A 39 6.76 -4.07 15.05
CA GLU A 39 5.56 -3.23 15.12
C GLU A 39 5.74 -1.91 14.36
N MET A 40 6.92 -1.31 14.47
CA MET A 40 7.24 -0.07 13.76
C MET A 40 7.32 -0.33 12.25
N LYS A 41 7.90 -1.45 11.82
CA LYS A 41 7.93 -1.85 10.41
C LYS A 41 6.52 -2.03 9.85
N ILE A 42 5.63 -2.71 10.60
CA ILE A 42 4.21 -2.86 10.22
C ILE A 42 3.56 -1.49 10.06
N ALA A 43 3.70 -0.59 11.05
CA ALA A 43 3.10 0.74 10.99
C ALA A 43 3.59 1.56 9.79
N ILE A 44 4.89 1.49 9.46
CA ILE A 44 5.47 2.15 8.29
C ILE A 44 4.88 1.55 7.00
N CYS A 45 4.85 0.22 6.89
CA CYS A 45 4.32 -0.48 5.72
C CYS A 45 2.82 -0.19 5.50
N GLN A 46 2.02 -0.20 6.57
CA GLN A 46 0.60 0.19 6.50
C GLN A 46 0.45 1.61 5.96
N LYS A 47 1.25 2.56 6.47
CA LYS A 47 1.21 3.93 5.99
C LYS A 47 1.64 4.09 4.53
N ILE A 48 2.62 3.30 4.06
CA ILE A 48 3.02 3.26 2.65
C ILE A 48 1.84 2.78 1.80
N ILE A 49 1.20 1.69 2.20
CA ILE A 49 0.04 1.11 1.52
C ILE A 49 -1.12 2.13 1.47
N GLU A 50 -1.53 2.69 2.60
CA GLU A 50 -2.61 3.68 2.68
C GLU A 50 -2.42 4.87 1.73
N ASN A 51 -1.17 5.31 1.55
CA ASN A 51 -0.85 6.45 0.68
C ASN A 51 -0.54 6.08 -0.77
N SER A 52 -0.36 4.80 -1.09
CA SER A 52 -0.12 4.31 -2.46
C SER A 52 -1.35 3.69 -3.11
N TYR A 53 -2.37 3.35 -2.33
CA TYR A 53 -3.64 2.86 -2.85
C TYR A 53 -4.63 4.01 -3.06
N TYR A 54 -5.30 4.00 -4.19
CA TYR A 54 -6.38 4.95 -4.45
C TYR A 54 -7.59 4.25 -5.08
N LYS A 55 -8.77 4.69 -4.67
CA LYS A 55 -10.03 4.25 -5.28
C LYS A 55 -10.33 5.16 -6.47
N LYS A 56 -10.24 4.64 -7.67
CA LYS A 56 -10.69 5.39 -8.84
C LYS A 56 -12.23 5.32 -8.89
N ILE A 57 -12.86 6.45 -8.62
CA ILE A 57 -14.31 6.60 -8.74
C ILE A 57 -14.58 6.97 -10.20
N ASN A 58 -14.78 5.98 -11.06
CA ASN A 58 -15.47 6.20 -12.32
C ASN A 58 -16.94 5.86 -12.09
N ASN A 59 -17.86 6.45 -12.88
CA ASN A 59 -19.30 6.24 -12.74
C ASN A 59 -19.73 4.76 -12.82
N GLU A 60 -18.83 3.81 -13.07
CA GLU A 60 -19.11 2.41 -13.31
C GLU A 60 -18.36 1.40 -12.41
N SER A 61 -17.28 1.79 -11.72
CA SER A 61 -16.62 0.86 -10.78
C SER A 61 -15.70 1.57 -9.78
N LYS A 62 -15.74 1.15 -8.51
CA LYS A 62 -14.77 1.51 -7.48
C LYS A 62 -13.74 0.39 -7.40
N ARG A 63 -12.76 0.39 -8.27
CA ARG A 63 -11.66 -0.56 -8.17
C ARG A 63 -10.51 0.01 -7.34
N LEU A 64 -9.97 -0.81 -6.46
CA LEU A 64 -8.73 -0.49 -5.78
C LEU A 64 -7.58 -0.52 -6.78
N HIS A 65 -6.84 0.57 -6.87
CA HIS A 65 -5.66 0.67 -7.74
C HIS A 65 -4.42 0.90 -6.89
N ILE A 66 -3.38 0.15 -7.20
CA ILE A 66 -2.05 0.35 -6.64
C ILE A 66 -1.30 1.35 -7.52
N ASN A 67 -0.78 2.41 -6.90
CA ASN A 67 0.19 3.28 -7.53
C ASN A 67 1.61 2.78 -7.17
N SER A 68 2.09 1.77 -7.88
CA SER A 68 3.40 1.15 -7.61
C SER A 68 4.57 2.14 -7.65
N PRO A 69 4.63 3.14 -8.57
CA PRO A 69 5.64 4.19 -8.51
C PRO A 69 5.58 5.01 -7.21
N ALA A 70 4.39 5.40 -6.75
CA ALA A 70 4.23 6.13 -5.50
C ALA A 70 4.62 5.27 -4.29
N GLN A 71 4.27 3.99 -4.31
CA GLN A 71 4.65 3.03 -3.28
C GLN A 71 6.18 2.89 -3.18
N TYR A 72 6.86 2.72 -4.31
CA TYR A 72 8.32 2.65 -4.35
C TYR A 72 8.97 3.92 -3.79
N MET A 73 8.49 5.08 -4.20
CA MET A 73 8.94 6.38 -3.70
C MET A 73 8.78 6.48 -2.18
N LEU A 74 7.59 6.17 -1.67
CA LEU A 74 7.29 6.21 -0.24
C LEU A 74 8.14 5.19 0.54
N TYR A 75 8.36 3.99 -0.01
CA TYR A 75 9.23 2.98 0.57
C TYR A 75 10.65 3.52 0.75
N CYS A 76 11.26 4.05 -0.30
CA CYS A 76 12.61 4.61 -0.25
C CYS A 76 12.72 5.77 0.76
N LEU A 77 11.77 6.73 0.72
CA LEU A 77 11.79 7.88 1.62
C LEU A 77 11.61 7.48 3.09
N ASN A 78 10.76 6.50 3.39
CA ASN A 78 10.61 6.01 4.75
C ASN A 78 11.89 5.31 5.24
N LEU A 79 12.56 4.52 4.40
CA LEU A 79 13.84 3.91 4.77
C LEU A 79 14.93 4.97 5.00
N VAL A 80 15.05 5.96 4.13
CA VAL A 80 15.98 7.08 4.34
C VAL A 80 15.69 7.77 5.67
N ASN A 81 14.44 8.14 5.93
CA ASN A 81 14.07 8.82 7.19
C ASN A 81 14.32 7.95 8.44
N GLN A 82 14.21 6.62 8.32
CA GLN A 82 14.35 5.69 9.44
C GLN A 82 15.81 5.37 9.74
N TYR A 83 16.63 5.16 8.71
CA TYR A 83 18.00 4.69 8.86
C TYR A 83 19.06 5.77 8.71
N THR A 84 18.65 7.03 8.59
CA THR A 84 19.58 8.16 8.49
C THR A 84 19.19 9.31 9.40
N ASN A 85 20.12 10.24 9.57
CA ASN A 85 19.89 11.54 10.21
C ASN A 85 19.33 12.59 9.21
N ILE A 86 18.78 12.14 8.08
CA ILE A 86 18.13 12.98 7.09
C ILE A 86 16.63 13.02 7.40
N LYS A 87 16.11 14.22 7.64
CA LYS A 87 14.68 14.44 7.86
C LYS A 87 13.98 14.62 6.52
N ILE A 88 13.02 13.76 6.23
CA ILE A 88 12.19 13.82 5.02
C ILE A 88 10.93 14.64 5.30
N ASP A 89 10.62 15.58 4.41
CA ASP A 89 9.34 16.28 4.41
C ASP A 89 8.30 15.50 3.60
N PHE A 90 7.47 14.74 4.28
CA PHE A 90 6.42 13.94 3.64
C PHE A 90 5.26 14.77 3.07
N SER A 91 5.24 16.10 3.25
CA SER A 91 4.30 16.97 2.52
C SER A 91 4.73 17.21 1.07
N ASN A 92 6.02 17.03 0.77
CA ASN A 92 6.65 17.25 -0.54
C ASN A 92 7.38 16.01 -1.07
N THR A 93 6.78 14.83 -0.92
CA THR A 93 7.40 13.52 -1.20
C THR A 93 8.06 13.41 -2.57
N LEU A 94 7.43 13.94 -3.62
CA LEU A 94 7.97 13.86 -4.98
C LEU A 94 9.24 14.71 -5.15
N GLU A 95 9.27 15.89 -4.56
CA GLU A 95 10.44 16.77 -4.60
C GLU A 95 11.60 16.18 -3.80
N GLU A 96 11.33 15.68 -2.59
CA GLU A 96 12.31 15.01 -1.73
C GLU A 96 12.91 13.78 -2.42
N PHE A 97 12.06 12.93 -3.01
CA PHE A 97 12.51 11.76 -3.75
C PHE A 97 13.38 12.15 -4.95
N ASN A 98 12.92 13.08 -5.78
CA ASN A 98 13.67 13.54 -6.96
C ASN A 98 15.01 14.14 -6.56
N LEU A 99 15.05 14.89 -5.47
CA LEU A 99 16.28 15.51 -4.98
C LEU A 99 17.33 14.46 -4.55
N LEU A 100 16.93 13.43 -3.82
CA LEU A 100 17.81 12.34 -3.40
C LEU A 100 18.19 11.44 -4.58
N ASN A 101 17.20 11.09 -5.42
CA ASN A 101 17.40 10.15 -6.52
C ASN A 101 18.32 10.69 -7.62
N LYS A 102 18.15 11.96 -8.03
CA LYS A 102 19.03 12.58 -9.04
C LYS A 102 20.51 12.64 -8.65
N ASN A 103 20.77 12.60 -7.34
CA ASN A 103 22.13 12.59 -6.78
C ASN A 103 22.62 11.16 -6.48
N GLY A 104 21.87 10.12 -6.84
CA GLY A 104 22.20 8.71 -6.58
C GLY A 104 22.18 8.33 -5.09
N LEU A 105 21.64 9.19 -4.23
CA LEU A 105 21.68 9.00 -2.78
C LEU A 105 20.74 7.90 -2.30
N ILE A 106 19.63 7.66 -3.02
CA ILE A 106 18.69 6.58 -2.69
C ILE A 106 19.43 5.24 -2.69
N ASP A 107 20.10 4.91 -3.79
CA ASP A 107 20.80 3.62 -3.93
C ASP A 107 21.97 3.50 -2.94
N VAL A 108 22.73 4.58 -2.77
CA VAL A 108 23.86 4.58 -1.83
C VAL A 108 23.36 4.32 -0.41
N ILE A 109 22.31 5.00 0.04
CA ILE A 109 21.76 4.82 1.40
C ILE A 109 21.18 3.41 1.57
N LEU A 110 20.36 2.94 0.60
CA LEU A 110 19.78 1.59 0.68
C LEU A 110 20.83 0.50 0.76
N ASN A 111 21.97 0.64 0.07
CA ASN A 111 23.07 -0.31 0.13
C ASN A 111 23.80 -0.34 1.49
N HIS A 112 23.62 0.68 2.33
CA HIS A 112 24.17 0.72 3.70
C HIS A 112 23.18 0.19 4.75
N ILE A 113 21.92 -0.07 4.39
CA ILE A 113 20.94 -0.68 5.30
C ILE A 113 21.17 -2.20 5.30
N PRO A 114 21.16 -2.86 6.48
CA PRO A 114 21.31 -4.30 6.54
C PRO A 114 20.28 -5.02 5.68
N GLU A 115 20.72 -5.98 4.86
CA GLU A 115 19.86 -6.72 3.94
C GLU A 115 18.66 -7.39 4.64
N ARG A 116 18.87 -7.85 5.86
CA ARG A 116 17.83 -8.43 6.71
C ARG A 116 16.69 -7.44 6.94
N GLU A 117 17.01 -6.17 7.26
CA GLU A 117 16.02 -5.11 7.49
C GLU A 117 15.21 -4.85 6.22
N LEU A 118 15.87 -4.74 5.07
CA LEU A 118 15.20 -4.54 3.79
C LEU A 118 14.28 -5.72 3.42
N LYS A 119 14.72 -6.96 3.68
CA LYS A 119 13.92 -8.17 3.45
C LYS A 119 12.67 -8.20 4.32
N GLU A 120 12.81 -7.86 5.61
CA GLU A 120 11.67 -7.82 6.53
C GLU A 120 10.64 -6.76 6.12
N PHE A 121 11.07 -5.56 5.71
CA PHE A 121 10.16 -4.54 5.19
C PHE A 121 9.42 -4.99 3.93
N ARG A 122 10.12 -5.60 2.96
CA ARG A 122 9.49 -6.12 1.73
C ARG A 122 8.48 -7.21 2.05
N MET A 123 8.87 -8.16 2.90
CA MET A 123 7.98 -9.25 3.32
C MET A 123 6.70 -8.72 3.96
N ILE A 124 6.79 -7.71 4.84
CA ILE A 124 5.62 -7.11 5.49
C ILE A 124 4.74 -6.39 4.47
N LEU A 125 5.32 -5.63 3.53
CA LEU A 125 4.56 -4.99 2.45
C LEU A 125 3.81 -6.02 1.63
N ASP A 126 4.48 -7.07 1.17
CA ASP A 126 3.88 -8.15 0.36
C ASP A 126 2.75 -8.86 1.13
N MET A 127 2.91 -9.09 2.44
CA MET A 127 1.87 -9.68 3.28
C MET A 127 0.63 -8.79 3.36
N ILE A 128 0.80 -7.49 3.65
CA ILE A 128 -0.31 -6.53 3.75
C ILE A 128 -1.02 -6.39 2.39
N GLU A 129 -0.27 -6.32 1.29
CA GLU A 129 -0.84 -6.27 -0.06
C GLU A 129 -1.67 -7.51 -0.38
N ASN A 130 -1.13 -8.70 -0.10
CA ASN A 130 -1.84 -9.94 -0.34
C ASN A 130 -3.12 -10.03 0.50
N ASP A 131 -3.07 -9.63 1.77
CA ASP A 131 -4.26 -9.61 2.64
C ASP A 131 -5.34 -8.68 2.08
N ILE A 132 -4.98 -7.49 1.59
CA ILE A 132 -5.93 -6.55 0.99
C ILE A 132 -6.51 -7.11 -0.31
N LEU A 133 -5.67 -7.65 -1.19
CA LEU A 133 -6.10 -8.20 -2.47
C LEU A 133 -6.99 -9.44 -2.28
N GLN A 134 -6.65 -10.34 -1.37
CA GLN A 134 -7.44 -11.54 -1.10
C GLN A 134 -8.81 -11.18 -0.53
N ASN A 135 -8.88 -10.28 0.42
CA ASN A 135 -10.15 -9.85 1.01
C ASN A 135 -11.08 -9.20 -0.02
N GLU A 136 -10.57 -8.37 -0.94
CA GLU A 136 -11.39 -7.81 -2.02
C GLU A 136 -11.84 -8.90 -3.03
N TYR A 137 -10.95 -9.81 -3.41
CA TYR A 137 -11.29 -10.91 -4.34
C TYR A 137 -12.28 -11.89 -3.71
N GLU A 138 -12.15 -12.22 -2.44
CA GLU A 138 -13.08 -13.13 -1.75
C GLU A 138 -14.47 -12.56 -1.65
N ILE A 139 -14.63 -11.27 -1.33
CA ILE A 139 -15.94 -10.60 -1.28
C ILE A 139 -16.57 -10.55 -2.67
N HIS A 140 -15.81 -10.19 -3.71
CA HIS A 140 -16.31 -10.18 -5.09
C HIS A 140 -16.67 -11.58 -5.58
N ALA A 141 -15.83 -12.58 -5.33
CA ALA A 141 -16.09 -13.97 -5.69
C ALA A 141 -17.32 -14.52 -4.96
N PHE A 142 -17.46 -14.23 -3.66
CA PHE A 142 -18.62 -14.63 -2.87
C PHE A 142 -19.91 -14.03 -3.44
N ILE A 143 -19.92 -12.74 -3.73
CA ILE A 143 -21.12 -12.05 -4.26
C ILE A 143 -21.46 -12.54 -5.66
N SER A 144 -20.47 -12.70 -6.54
CA SER A 144 -20.67 -13.25 -7.89
C SER A 144 -21.26 -14.65 -7.84
N ASN A 145 -20.71 -15.54 -7.00
CA ASN A 145 -21.24 -16.88 -6.79
C ASN A 145 -22.66 -16.89 -6.22
N GLN A 146 -23.02 -15.95 -5.33
CA GLN A 146 -24.39 -15.85 -4.82
C GLN A 146 -25.35 -15.37 -5.90
N VAL A 147 -24.92 -14.43 -6.75
CA VAL A 147 -25.71 -13.92 -7.87
C VAL A 147 -25.95 -15.00 -8.93
N GLU A 148 -24.92 -15.81 -9.27
CA GLU A 148 -25.08 -16.96 -10.19
C GLU A 148 -26.03 -18.01 -9.65
N ARG A 149 -25.92 -18.38 -8.37
CA ARG A 149 -26.85 -19.32 -7.71
C ARG A 149 -28.29 -18.82 -7.69
N PHE A 150 -28.49 -17.50 -7.52
CA PHE A 150 -29.81 -16.89 -7.63
C PHE A 150 -30.35 -16.96 -9.06
N GLY A 151 -29.49 -16.77 -10.08
CA GLY A 151 -29.84 -16.88 -11.48
C GLY A 151 -30.29 -18.28 -11.88
N GLU A 152 -29.62 -19.32 -11.37
CA GLU A 152 -29.97 -20.72 -11.61
C GLU A 152 -31.29 -21.13 -10.94
N LEU A 153 -31.61 -20.52 -9.76
CA LEU A 153 -32.82 -20.86 -9.01
C LEU A 153 -34.09 -20.20 -9.55
N THR A 154 -34.00 -19.11 -10.27
CA THR A 154 -35.14 -18.28 -10.64
C THR A 154 -35.44 -18.21 -12.13
N GLY A 155 -34.62 -18.87 -12.95
CA GLY A 155 -34.84 -18.89 -14.40
C GLY A 155 -34.74 -17.51 -15.08
N PHE A 156 -34.90 -17.49 -16.36
CA PHE A 156 -34.67 -16.42 -17.34
C PHE A 156 -35.10 -14.97 -17.00
N VAL A 157 -35.88 -14.76 -15.95
CA VAL A 157 -36.47 -13.46 -15.61
C VAL A 157 -35.51 -12.49 -14.93
N LEU A 158 -34.44 -13.01 -14.34
CA LEU A 158 -33.53 -12.19 -13.52
C LEU A 158 -32.20 -11.82 -14.19
N LYS A 159 -31.90 -12.30 -15.39
CA LYS A 159 -30.65 -12.00 -16.07
C LYS A 159 -30.34 -10.48 -16.14
N PRO A 160 -31.30 -9.60 -16.54
CA PRO A 160 -31.06 -8.16 -16.55
C PRO A 160 -30.86 -7.56 -15.16
N ILE A 161 -31.55 -8.11 -14.14
CA ILE A 161 -31.43 -7.66 -12.75
C ILE A 161 -30.07 -8.07 -12.17
N ILE A 162 -29.60 -9.25 -12.53
CA ILE A 162 -28.28 -9.78 -12.14
C ILE A 162 -27.15 -8.95 -12.77
N GLU A 163 -27.26 -8.60 -14.05
CA GLU A 163 -26.28 -7.74 -14.71
C GLU A 163 -26.26 -6.32 -14.11
N GLN A 164 -27.43 -5.80 -13.74
CA GLN A 164 -27.53 -4.52 -13.07
C GLN A 164 -27.02 -4.56 -11.62
N LEU A 165 -27.25 -5.67 -10.91
CA LEU A 165 -26.71 -5.93 -9.57
C LEU A 165 -25.18 -6.07 -9.61
N ASN A 166 -24.62 -6.80 -10.56
CA ASN A 166 -23.18 -6.92 -10.73
C ASN A 166 -22.52 -5.56 -10.98
N ARG A 167 -23.09 -4.76 -11.88
CA ARG A 167 -22.63 -3.38 -12.12
C ARG A 167 -22.75 -2.49 -10.89
N THR A 168 -23.77 -2.70 -10.06
CA THR A 168 -24.01 -1.93 -8.85
C THR A 168 -23.06 -2.38 -7.72
N LEU A 169 -22.78 -3.68 -7.60
CA LEU A 169 -21.88 -4.26 -6.61
C LEU A 169 -20.42 -3.88 -6.86
N GLU A 170 -20.00 -3.78 -8.12
CA GLU A 170 -18.67 -3.27 -8.48
C GLU A 170 -18.47 -1.80 -8.04
N ASN A 171 -19.53 -1.09 -7.71
CA ASN A 171 -19.56 0.31 -7.31
C ASN A 171 -19.91 0.54 -5.83
N MET A 172 -20.12 -0.51 -5.04
CA MET A 172 -20.55 -0.38 -3.65
C MET A 172 -19.36 -0.40 -2.66
N ASP A 173 -19.52 0.36 -1.57
CA ASP A 173 -18.63 0.28 -0.42
C ASP A 173 -18.97 -0.93 0.45
N GLU A 174 -17.99 -1.38 1.23
CA GLU A 174 -18.07 -2.56 2.10
C GLU A 174 -19.28 -2.52 3.06
N LYS A 175 -19.59 -1.33 3.61
CA LYS A 175 -20.75 -1.14 4.50
C LYS A 175 -22.10 -1.34 3.82
N THR A 176 -22.16 -1.07 2.54
CA THR A 176 -23.38 -1.26 1.75
C THR A 176 -23.53 -2.72 1.36
N ILE A 177 -22.43 -3.41 1.11
CA ILE A 177 -22.38 -4.85 0.85
C ILE A 177 -22.86 -5.61 2.08
N ASP A 178 -22.39 -5.30 3.28
CA ASP A 178 -22.82 -5.91 4.53
C ASP A 178 -24.31 -5.74 4.77
N LYS A 179 -24.87 -4.57 4.50
CA LYS A 179 -26.33 -4.32 4.60
C LYS A 179 -27.16 -5.16 3.63
N ILE A 180 -26.62 -5.44 2.44
CA ILE A 180 -27.30 -6.32 1.46
C ILE A 180 -27.24 -7.76 1.92
N ILE A 181 -26.11 -8.22 2.41
CA ILE A 181 -25.92 -9.57 2.96
C ILE A 181 -26.89 -9.79 4.12
N ASP A 182 -27.00 -8.82 5.03
CA ASP A 182 -27.90 -8.91 6.17
C ASP A 182 -29.38 -8.90 5.74
N LYS A 183 -29.76 -8.11 4.76
CA LYS A 183 -31.12 -8.14 4.20
C LYS A 183 -31.45 -9.46 3.49
N LEU A 184 -30.49 -10.05 2.79
CA LEU A 184 -30.64 -11.37 2.17
C LEU A 184 -30.78 -12.48 3.22
N LYS A 185 -30.08 -12.39 4.35
CA LYS A 185 -30.23 -13.29 5.50
C LYS A 185 -31.62 -13.17 6.16
N VAL A 186 -32.18 -11.95 6.23
CA VAL A 186 -33.47 -11.68 6.89
C VAL A 186 -34.66 -12.06 5.99
N SER A 187 -34.53 -12.01 4.67
CA SER A 187 -35.63 -12.25 3.71
C SER A 187 -36.01 -13.73 3.51
N GLY A 188 -35.68 -14.62 4.45
CA GLY A 188 -36.22 -15.99 4.48
C GLY A 188 -35.46 -17.03 3.66
N ILE A 189 -34.33 -16.67 3.03
CA ILE A 189 -33.41 -17.61 2.36
C ILE A 189 -32.58 -18.40 3.39
N LYS A 190 -33.06 -18.46 4.61
CA LYS A 190 -32.43 -19.16 5.76
C LYS A 190 -32.27 -20.67 5.59
N SER A 191 -32.88 -21.29 4.58
CA SER A 191 -32.95 -22.76 4.55
C SER A 191 -31.85 -23.46 3.75
N LYS A 192 -30.96 -22.77 3.04
CA LYS A 192 -29.94 -23.42 2.22
C LYS A 192 -28.52 -22.81 2.24
N LEU A 193 -28.26 -21.83 3.07
CA LEU A 193 -26.89 -21.33 3.28
C LEU A 193 -26.26 -22.08 4.47
N ASN A 194 -25.85 -23.33 4.24
CA ASN A 194 -24.86 -23.97 5.11
C ASN A 194 -23.51 -23.29 4.83
N ILE A 195 -23.21 -22.28 5.62
CA ILE A 195 -21.86 -21.72 5.69
C ILE A 195 -21.00 -22.82 6.31
N VAL A 196 -20.19 -23.44 5.47
CA VAL A 196 -19.11 -24.31 5.93
C VAL A 196 -18.13 -23.41 6.69
N LYS A 197 -17.98 -23.69 7.98
CA LYS A 197 -16.97 -23.07 8.83
C LYS A 197 -15.59 -23.55 8.42
#